data_d0271e9591a5c7799a9a7b96cbd4548d
#
_entry.id   d0271e9591a5c7799a9a7b96cbd4548d
#
_cell.length_a   1.000
_cell.length_b   1.000
_cell.length_c   1.000
_cell.angle_alpha   90.00
_cell.angle_beta   90.00
_cell.angle_gamma   90.00
#
_symmetry.space_group_name_H-M   'P 1'
#
loop_
_entity.id
_entity.type
_entity.pdbx_description
1 polymer ?
#
loop_
_entity_poly.entity_id
_entity_poly.type
_entity_poly.pdbx_seq_one_letter_code
_entity_poly.pdbx_strand_id
1 'polypeptide(L)'
;FTIYNEENGLPNNAINSIVADNNGKLWVSTLKGMSCFDPKSETFTNWDNKNGYSLLETNLHACLKSSSNIFYVGGNNHFLSFNPQLIRRNTFIPPVYITKMRIWADYLEDNKAAQWVNISNQKIKLRYNQTSFTIKFSALSYVFASNNKFSYMLEGFDKGWSEPTHERSVNYTNIPPGKYIFKVRACNNDGIWSNGNASLSITVTPPLWKTWYAYLFYL
;
A
#
# COMPACT_ATOMS: atom_id res chain seq x y z
N PHE A 1 35.21 -1.44 -7.65
CA PHE A 1 34.49 -1.37 -6.36
C PHE A 1 33.05 -0.92 -6.64
N THR A 2 32.07 -1.67 -6.13
CA THR A 2 30.65 -1.28 -6.15
C THR A 2 30.28 -0.76 -4.76
N ILE A 3 29.67 0.42 -4.70
CA ILE A 3 29.23 1.03 -3.45
C ILE A 3 27.71 0.86 -3.39
N TYR A 4 27.20 0.36 -2.27
CA TYR A 4 25.78 0.25 -1.97
C TYR A 4 25.40 1.21 -0.84
N ASN A 5 24.32 1.93 -1.00
CA ASN A 5 23.81 2.92 -0.06
C ASN A 5 22.29 2.85 0.09
N GLU A 6 21.68 3.80 0.78
CA GLU A 6 20.24 3.89 0.97
C GLU A 6 19.48 4.00 -0.37
N GLU A 7 20.04 4.62 -1.40
CA GLU A 7 19.45 4.73 -2.74
C GLU A 7 19.37 3.38 -3.47
N ASN A 8 20.28 2.46 -3.14
CA ASN A 8 20.29 1.10 -3.67
C ASN A 8 19.40 0.13 -2.87
N GLY A 9 18.76 0.62 -1.78
CA GLY A 9 17.82 -0.15 -0.98
C GLY A 9 18.33 -0.58 0.40
N LEU A 10 19.51 -0.13 0.84
CA LEU A 10 19.98 -0.35 2.21
C LEU A 10 19.12 0.46 3.21
N PRO A 11 18.75 -0.06 4.39
CA PRO A 11 17.94 0.69 5.34
C PRO A 11 18.62 1.93 5.91
N ASN A 12 19.93 1.87 6.08
CA ASN A 12 20.77 2.97 6.55
C ASN A 12 22.23 2.76 6.15
N ASN A 13 22.96 3.84 5.87
CA ASN A 13 24.37 3.80 5.50
C ASN A 13 25.31 3.45 6.66
N ALA A 14 24.86 3.59 7.91
CA ALA A 14 25.64 3.18 9.09
C ALA A 14 25.46 1.68 9.33
N ILE A 15 26.48 0.93 8.96
CA ILE A 15 26.52 -0.53 9.09
C ILE A 15 27.18 -0.90 10.41
N ASN A 16 26.48 -1.69 11.24
CA ASN A 16 26.97 -2.17 12.53
C ASN A 16 27.67 -3.53 12.43
N SER A 17 27.15 -4.44 11.60
CA SER A 17 27.79 -5.74 11.35
C SER A 17 27.33 -6.35 10.03
N ILE A 18 28.17 -7.24 9.48
CA ILE A 18 27.86 -8.03 8.29
C ILE A 18 28.23 -9.48 8.57
N VAL A 19 27.29 -10.41 8.29
CA VAL A 19 27.51 -11.86 8.45
C VAL A 19 26.92 -12.61 7.24
N ALA A 20 27.71 -13.53 6.67
CA ALA A 20 27.25 -14.36 5.55
C ALA A 20 26.45 -15.57 6.04
N ASP A 21 25.34 -15.89 5.38
CA ASP A 21 24.62 -17.14 5.60
C ASP A 21 25.24 -18.30 4.78
N ASN A 22 24.67 -19.51 4.96
CA ASN A 22 25.16 -20.70 4.25
C ASN A 22 24.82 -20.70 2.74
N ASN A 23 23.96 -19.77 2.28
CA ASN A 23 23.59 -19.63 0.88
C ASN A 23 24.37 -18.52 0.17
N GLY A 24 25.33 -17.88 0.86
CA GLY A 24 26.14 -16.79 0.33
C GLY A 24 25.46 -15.43 0.35
N LYS A 25 24.29 -15.27 0.99
CA LYS A 25 23.66 -13.97 1.23
C LYS A 25 24.30 -13.26 2.41
N LEU A 26 24.37 -11.94 2.35
CA LEU A 26 24.95 -11.11 3.40
C LEU A 26 23.85 -10.50 4.25
N TRP A 27 23.89 -10.78 5.53
CA TRP A 27 23.01 -10.19 6.53
C TRP A 27 23.69 -8.98 7.16
N VAL A 28 23.10 -7.83 6.95
CA VAL A 28 23.63 -6.52 7.33
C VAL A 28 22.77 -5.92 8.41
N SER A 29 23.34 -5.65 9.58
CA SER A 29 22.66 -4.90 10.62
C SER A 29 23.04 -3.42 10.51
N THR A 30 22.03 -2.55 10.64
CA THR A 30 22.16 -1.10 10.51
C THR A 30 21.47 -0.39 11.67
N LEU A 31 21.64 0.93 11.79
CA LEU A 31 20.92 1.72 12.80
C LEU A 31 19.40 1.75 12.59
N LYS A 32 18.88 1.40 11.41
CA LYS A 32 17.44 1.41 11.11
C LYS A 32 16.84 0.01 10.90
N GLY A 33 17.54 -1.04 11.30
CA GLY A 33 17.09 -2.41 11.18
C GLY A 33 18.09 -3.31 10.49
N MET A 34 17.62 -4.50 10.05
CA MET A 34 18.42 -5.49 9.34
C MET A 34 18.07 -5.54 7.86
N SER A 35 19.07 -5.91 7.06
CA SER A 35 18.91 -6.16 5.63
C SER A 35 19.60 -7.45 5.22
N CYS A 36 19.03 -8.19 4.30
CA CYS A 36 19.69 -9.29 3.60
C CYS A 36 19.98 -8.87 2.18
N PHE A 37 21.24 -8.84 1.83
CA PHE A 37 21.73 -8.60 0.49
C PHE A 37 21.93 -9.93 -0.22
N ASP A 38 21.36 -10.06 -1.40
CA ASP A 38 21.61 -11.19 -2.30
C ASP A 38 22.61 -10.75 -3.38
N PRO A 39 23.87 -11.23 -3.34
CA PRO A 39 24.89 -10.81 -4.31
C PRO A 39 24.60 -11.25 -5.76
N LYS A 40 23.72 -12.26 -5.96
CA LYS A 40 23.40 -12.75 -7.30
C LYS A 40 22.40 -11.85 -8.04
N SER A 41 21.44 -11.32 -7.32
CA SER A 41 20.42 -10.42 -7.86
C SER A 41 20.71 -8.95 -7.56
N GLU A 42 21.74 -8.66 -6.75
CA GLU A 42 22.09 -7.32 -6.26
C GLU A 42 20.93 -6.59 -5.57
N THR A 43 20.08 -7.34 -4.85
CA THR A 43 18.88 -6.80 -4.21
C THR A 43 18.95 -6.89 -2.70
N PHE A 44 18.35 -5.89 -2.05
CA PHE A 44 18.17 -5.84 -0.61
C PHE A 44 16.75 -6.26 -0.22
N THR A 45 16.64 -7.04 0.85
CA THR A 45 15.37 -7.31 1.54
C THR A 45 15.51 -6.82 2.97
N ASN A 46 14.64 -5.87 3.38
CA ASN A 46 14.78 -5.17 4.64
C ASN A 46 13.78 -5.66 5.68
N TRP A 47 14.22 -5.74 6.92
CA TRP A 47 13.44 -6.00 8.12
C TRP A 47 13.64 -4.85 9.09
N ASP A 48 12.60 -4.08 9.28
CA ASP A 48 12.55 -2.92 10.15
C ASP A 48 11.36 -3.02 11.12
N ASN A 49 11.16 -2.02 11.94
CA ASN A 49 10.02 -1.96 12.87
C ASN A 49 8.66 -2.03 12.17
N LYS A 50 8.56 -1.55 10.94
CA LYS A 50 7.31 -1.60 10.18
C LYS A 50 6.95 -3.03 9.83
N ASN A 51 7.93 -3.91 9.76
CA ASN A 51 7.78 -5.34 9.51
C ASN A 51 7.61 -6.16 10.80
N GLY A 52 7.40 -5.49 11.96
CA GLY A 52 7.19 -6.14 13.25
C GLY A 52 8.45 -6.68 13.91
N TYR A 53 9.61 -6.41 13.33
CA TYR A 53 10.90 -6.71 13.93
C TYR A 53 11.33 -5.49 14.73
N SER A 54 11.24 -5.55 16.05
CA SER A 54 11.68 -4.50 16.98
C SER A 54 13.22 -4.42 17.05
N LEU A 55 13.89 -4.34 15.91
CA LEU A 55 15.33 -4.20 15.77
C LEU A 55 15.73 -2.77 15.49
N LEU A 56 15.19 -1.85 16.25
CA LEU A 56 15.76 -0.50 16.33
C LEU A 56 17.06 -0.57 17.11
N GLU A 57 18.11 -0.02 16.55
CA GLU A 57 19.40 0.19 17.21
C GLU A 57 20.13 -1.12 17.54
N THR A 58 20.59 -1.81 16.51
CA THR A 58 21.57 -2.88 16.70
C THR A 58 22.90 -2.29 17.17
N ASN A 59 23.58 -2.98 18.08
CA ASN A 59 24.89 -2.55 18.57
C ASN A 59 26.00 -2.88 17.57
N LEU A 60 27.04 -2.06 17.58
CA LEU A 60 28.21 -2.27 16.74
C LEU A 60 28.86 -3.63 17.06
N HIS A 61 29.17 -4.39 16.01
CA HIS A 61 29.78 -5.73 16.09
C HIS A 61 28.97 -6.79 16.87
N ALA A 62 27.73 -6.52 17.21
CA ALA A 62 26.87 -7.43 17.99
C ALA A 62 26.08 -8.41 17.09
N CYS A 63 26.75 -9.08 16.17
CA CYS A 63 26.14 -10.12 15.34
C CYS A 63 27.03 -11.37 15.33
N LEU A 64 26.41 -12.51 15.65
CA LEU A 64 27.07 -13.83 15.68
C LEU A 64 26.24 -14.83 14.88
N LYS A 65 26.91 -15.67 14.12
CA LYS A 65 26.34 -16.89 13.49
C LYS A 65 26.86 -18.12 14.20
N SER A 66 25.94 -18.94 14.68
CA SER A 66 26.28 -20.25 15.26
C SER A 66 26.60 -21.29 14.18
N SER A 67 27.20 -22.42 14.59
CA SER A 67 27.44 -23.57 13.71
C SER A 67 26.14 -24.18 13.15
N SER A 68 25.03 -24.03 13.86
CA SER A 68 23.68 -24.45 13.42
C SER A 68 22.96 -23.43 12.53
N ASN A 69 23.67 -22.42 12.00
CA ASN A 69 23.14 -21.37 11.15
C ASN A 69 22.03 -20.51 11.82
N ILE A 70 22.10 -20.39 13.14
CA ILE A 70 21.26 -19.44 13.90
C ILE A 70 22.04 -18.14 14.03
N PHE A 71 21.41 -17.04 13.67
CA PHE A 71 21.95 -15.69 13.84
C PHE A 71 21.48 -15.11 15.15
N TYR A 72 22.39 -14.47 15.84
CA TYR A 72 22.15 -13.70 17.06
C TYR A 72 22.57 -12.25 16.81
N VAL A 73 21.66 -11.32 16.99
CA VAL A 73 21.90 -9.91 16.77
C VAL A 73 21.53 -9.15 18.04
N GLY A 74 22.50 -8.47 18.62
CA GLY A 74 22.32 -7.69 19.84
C GLY A 74 21.88 -6.26 19.57
N GLY A 75 20.95 -5.77 20.36
CA GLY A 75 20.52 -4.37 20.45
C GLY A 75 20.63 -3.85 21.88
N ASN A 76 20.24 -2.59 22.12
CA ASN A 76 20.43 -1.94 23.42
C ASN A 76 19.74 -2.65 24.59
N ASN A 77 18.49 -3.10 24.41
CA ASN A 77 17.69 -3.73 25.48
C ASN A 77 17.16 -5.12 25.11
N HIS A 78 17.58 -5.67 23.97
CA HIS A 78 17.08 -6.95 23.47
C HIS A 78 18.12 -7.59 22.55
N PHE A 79 17.93 -8.85 22.27
CA PHE A 79 18.61 -9.54 21.20
C PHE A 79 17.61 -10.30 20.33
N LEU A 80 17.92 -10.43 19.07
CA LEU A 80 17.17 -11.25 18.12
C LEU A 80 17.94 -12.54 17.87
N SER A 81 17.23 -13.68 17.83
CA SER A 81 17.77 -14.91 17.28
C SER A 81 16.85 -15.46 16.20
N PHE A 82 17.41 -15.85 15.07
CA PHE A 82 16.65 -16.40 13.96
C PHE A 82 17.49 -17.32 13.08
N ASN A 83 16.81 -18.24 12.39
CA ASN A 83 17.43 -19.03 11.34
C ASN A 83 17.03 -18.44 9.98
N PRO A 84 17.98 -17.93 9.16
CA PRO A 84 17.71 -17.35 7.84
C PRO A 84 16.96 -18.28 6.88
N GLN A 85 17.17 -19.59 6.98
CA GLN A 85 16.52 -20.59 6.14
C GLN A 85 15.04 -20.77 6.46
N LEU A 86 14.59 -20.38 7.65
CA LEU A 86 13.19 -20.46 8.09
C LEU A 86 12.39 -19.20 7.76
N ILE A 87 13.05 -18.14 7.33
CA ILE A 87 12.38 -16.91 6.90
C ILE A 87 11.71 -17.19 5.56
N ARG A 88 10.40 -17.20 5.57
CA ARG A 88 9.58 -17.41 4.37
C ARG A 88 8.94 -16.09 3.93
N ARG A 89 8.91 -15.85 2.63
CA ARG A 89 8.13 -14.75 2.06
C ARG A 89 6.64 -15.01 2.30
N ASN A 90 5.93 -13.98 2.61
CA ASN A 90 4.47 -14.02 2.68
C ASN A 90 3.89 -14.09 1.26
N THR A 91 3.54 -15.29 0.82
CA THR A 91 2.94 -15.52 -0.51
C THR A 91 1.42 -15.29 -0.53
N PHE A 92 0.84 -14.91 0.60
CA PHE A 92 -0.60 -14.66 0.69
C PHE A 92 -0.97 -13.42 -0.14
N ILE A 93 -1.90 -13.62 -1.07
CA ILE A 93 -2.45 -12.55 -1.91
C ILE A 93 -3.64 -11.92 -1.17
N PRO A 94 -3.54 -10.65 -0.74
CA PRO A 94 -4.60 -10.04 0.04
C PRO A 94 -5.86 -9.77 -0.80
N PRO A 95 -7.04 -10.27 -0.43
CA PRO A 95 -8.27 -9.84 -1.04
C PRO A 95 -8.57 -8.39 -0.67
N VAL A 96 -9.01 -7.61 -1.65
CA VAL A 96 -9.26 -6.17 -1.52
C VAL A 96 -10.76 -5.91 -1.55
N TYR A 97 -11.22 -5.02 -0.69
CA TYR A 97 -12.60 -4.60 -0.60
C TYR A 97 -12.72 -3.08 -0.55
N ILE A 98 -13.70 -2.56 -1.29
CA ILE A 98 -14.14 -1.18 -1.14
C ILE A 98 -15.12 -1.14 0.03
N THR A 99 -14.78 -0.43 1.08
CA THR A 99 -15.50 -0.51 2.36
C THR A 99 -16.60 0.53 2.49
N LYS A 100 -16.31 1.77 2.11
CA LYS A 100 -17.24 2.89 2.27
C LYS A 100 -16.97 3.95 1.20
N MET A 101 -18.01 4.70 0.85
CA MET A 101 -17.90 5.91 0.05
C MET A 101 -18.53 7.07 0.80
N ARG A 102 -17.85 8.21 0.84
CA ARG A 102 -18.35 9.47 1.39
C ARG A 102 -18.55 10.44 0.24
N ILE A 103 -19.76 10.99 0.14
CA ILE A 103 -20.10 11.97 -0.87
C ILE A 103 -20.09 13.35 -0.21
N TRP A 104 -19.39 14.30 -0.83
CA TRP A 104 -19.38 15.70 -0.43
C TRP A 104 -20.38 16.44 -1.33
N ALA A 105 -21.37 17.07 -0.74
CA ALA A 105 -22.30 17.92 -1.48
C ALA A 105 -21.91 19.38 -1.22
N ASP A 106 -21.67 20.13 -2.28
CA ASP A 106 -21.19 21.51 -2.19
C ASP A 106 -22.19 22.51 -1.60
N TYR A 107 -23.49 22.16 -1.58
CA TYR A 107 -24.55 23.01 -1.04
C TYR A 107 -25.63 22.16 -0.41
N LEU A 108 -25.58 21.97 0.90
CA LEU A 108 -26.74 21.55 1.69
C LEU A 108 -27.00 22.62 2.75
N GLU A 109 -28.15 23.25 2.65
CA GLU A 109 -28.70 24.23 3.60
C GLU A 109 -28.91 23.69 5.04
N ASP A 110 -28.76 22.38 5.23
CA ASP A 110 -28.81 21.72 6.54
C ASP A 110 -27.53 20.90 6.76
N ASN A 111 -26.65 21.32 7.62
CA ASN A 111 -25.54 20.67 8.35
C ASN A 111 -25.19 19.17 8.03
N LYS A 112 -25.63 18.61 6.93
CA LYS A 112 -25.34 17.24 6.44
C LYS A 112 -24.20 17.22 5.43
N ALA A 113 -23.12 17.86 5.81
CA ALA A 113 -21.97 18.13 4.91
C ALA A 113 -21.28 16.90 4.33
N ALA A 114 -21.63 15.68 4.71
CA ALA A 114 -21.07 14.48 4.09
C ALA A 114 -21.86 13.22 4.45
N GLN A 115 -22.37 12.54 3.47
CA GLN A 115 -23.11 11.29 3.66
C GLN A 115 -22.24 10.07 3.35
N TRP A 116 -22.19 9.12 4.29
CA TRP A 116 -21.62 7.80 4.04
C TRP A 116 -22.64 6.92 3.30
N VAL A 117 -22.22 6.36 2.18
CA VAL A 117 -23.04 5.43 1.39
C VAL A 117 -22.50 4.02 1.56
N ASN A 118 -23.40 3.09 1.91
CA ASN A 118 -23.08 1.68 1.93
C ASN A 118 -23.00 1.13 0.50
N ILE A 119 -21.89 0.45 0.19
CA ILE A 119 -21.60 -0.10 -1.13
C ILE A 119 -22.12 -1.55 -1.17
N SER A 120 -23.43 -1.75 -1.11
CA SER A 120 -24.02 -3.10 -1.14
C SER A 120 -24.10 -3.69 -2.56
N ASN A 121 -24.21 -2.87 -3.61
CA ASN A 121 -24.48 -3.33 -4.97
C ASN A 121 -23.37 -3.03 -6.00
N GLN A 122 -22.18 -2.62 -5.56
CA GLN A 122 -21.07 -2.23 -6.44
C GLN A 122 -21.43 -1.21 -7.55
N LYS A 123 -22.58 -0.53 -7.41
CA LYS A 123 -23.06 0.51 -8.32
C LYS A 123 -23.60 1.69 -7.54
N ILE A 124 -23.11 2.88 -7.85
CA ILE A 124 -23.54 4.14 -7.21
C ILE A 124 -23.94 5.13 -8.30
N LYS A 125 -25.07 5.79 -8.08
CA LYS A 125 -25.56 6.87 -8.94
C LYS A 125 -25.50 8.18 -8.17
N LEU A 126 -24.72 9.13 -8.69
CA LEU A 126 -24.51 10.47 -8.14
C LEU A 126 -25.32 11.49 -8.95
N ARG A 127 -25.78 12.54 -8.27
CA ARG A 127 -26.39 13.69 -8.92
C ARG A 127 -25.30 14.63 -9.46
N TYR A 128 -25.68 15.51 -10.38
CA TYR A 128 -24.76 16.47 -11.00
C TYR A 128 -24.05 17.42 -10.01
N ASN A 129 -24.62 17.65 -8.83
CA ASN A 129 -24.02 18.46 -7.75
C ASN A 129 -23.21 17.63 -6.72
N GLN A 130 -23.06 16.33 -6.93
CA GLN A 130 -22.31 15.40 -6.09
C GLN A 130 -21.03 14.98 -6.82
N THR A 131 -20.21 15.97 -7.17
CA THR A 131 -19.02 15.79 -8.01
C THR A 131 -17.76 15.43 -7.23
N SER A 132 -17.83 15.52 -5.89
CA SER A 132 -16.70 15.26 -5.00
C SER A 132 -17.02 14.12 -4.03
N PHE A 133 -16.12 13.14 -3.92
CA PHE A 133 -16.32 12.00 -3.06
C PHE A 133 -15.00 11.36 -2.61
N THR A 134 -15.06 10.69 -1.46
CA THR A 134 -13.96 9.89 -0.90
C THR A 134 -14.34 8.42 -0.95
N ILE A 135 -13.44 7.59 -1.47
CA ILE A 135 -13.59 6.12 -1.45
C ILE A 135 -12.60 5.56 -0.45
N LYS A 136 -13.08 4.72 0.48
CA LYS A 136 -12.25 3.95 1.42
C LYS A 136 -12.20 2.49 1.01
N PHE A 137 -11.03 1.90 1.10
CA PHE A 137 -10.79 0.50 0.77
C PHE A 137 -9.86 -0.14 1.80
N SER A 138 -9.87 -1.46 1.85
CA SER A 138 -9.04 -2.23 2.77
C SER A 138 -8.64 -3.55 2.13
N ALA A 139 -7.48 -4.05 2.49
CA ALA A 139 -7.02 -5.39 2.15
C ALA A 139 -7.08 -6.28 3.40
N LEU A 140 -7.60 -7.48 3.26
CA LEU A 140 -7.64 -8.46 4.35
C LEU A 140 -6.31 -9.22 4.41
N SER A 141 -5.27 -8.54 4.88
CA SER A 141 -3.99 -9.12 5.25
C SER A 141 -3.69 -8.70 6.68
N TYR A 142 -3.62 -9.68 7.56
CA TYR A 142 -3.36 -9.45 8.99
C TYR A 142 -1.88 -9.51 9.33
N VAL A 143 -1.07 -10.06 8.43
CA VAL A 143 0.38 -10.09 8.59
C VAL A 143 0.95 -8.75 8.14
N PHE A 144 1.41 -7.95 9.10
CA PHE A 144 1.99 -6.61 8.87
C PHE A 144 1.11 -5.71 8.00
N ALA A 145 -0.16 -5.57 8.40
CA ALA A 145 -1.18 -4.81 7.65
C ALA A 145 -0.81 -3.35 7.36
N SER A 146 0.10 -2.75 8.15
CA SER A 146 0.64 -1.40 7.93
C SER A 146 1.48 -1.28 6.66
N ASN A 147 2.08 -2.38 6.22
CA ASN A 147 2.98 -2.41 5.07
C ASN A 147 2.28 -2.73 3.75
N ASN A 148 0.98 -3.04 3.79
CA ASN A 148 0.20 -3.21 2.59
C ASN A 148 0.20 -1.92 1.76
N LYS A 149 0.42 -2.05 0.47
CA LYS A 149 0.32 -0.93 -0.47
C LYS A 149 -0.91 -1.10 -1.35
N PHE A 150 -1.45 0.00 -1.78
CA PHE A 150 -2.61 0.07 -2.66
C PHE A 150 -2.26 0.84 -3.92
N SER A 151 -2.87 0.45 -5.02
CA SER A 151 -2.86 1.20 -6.27
C SER A 151 -4.29 1.21 -6.79
N TYR A 152 -4.77 2.35 -7.22
CA TYR A 152 -6.15 2.56 -7.63
C TYR A 152 -6.22 3.36 -8.93
N MET A 153 -7.37 3.33 -9.56
CA MET A 153 -7.67 4.05 -10.80
C MET A 153 -9.17 4.26 -10.91
N LEU A 154 -9.59 5.45 -11.29
CA LEU A 154 -10.95 5.75 -11.75
C LEU A 154 -10.96 5.73 -13.28
N GLU A 155 -11.31 4.60 -13.85
CA GLU A 155 -11.40 4.40 -15.30
C GLU A 155 -12.43 5.35 -15.91
N GLY A 156 -12.05 6.03 -16.96
CA GLY A 156 -12.82 7.12 -17.57
C GLY A 156 -12.43 8.53 -17.08
N PHE A 157 -11.60 8.62 -16.02
CA PHE A 157 -11.09 9.88 -15.50
C PHE A 157 -9.56 9.91 -15.37
N ASP A 158 -8.98 8.88 -14.71
CA ASP A 158 -7.53 8.78 -14.53
C ASP A 158 -6.85 8.24 -15.81
N LYS A 159 -5.63 8.69 -16.08
CA LYS A 159 -4.83 8.21 -17.21
C LYS A 159 -4.26 6.80 -17.01
N GLY A 160 -4.23 6.31 -15.76
CA GLY A 160 -3.67 5.01 -15.42
C GLY A 160 -3.73 4.74 -13.92
N TRP A 161 -3.06 3.67 -13.49
CA TRP A 161 -2.96 3.30 -12.10
C TRP A 161 -2.12 4.32 -11.30
N SER A 162 -2.57 4.62 -10.07
CA SER A 162 -1.80 5.44 -9.14
C SER A 162 -0.49 4.76 -8.75
N GLU A 163 0.50 5.56 -8.35
CA GLU A 163 1.68 5.04 -7.65
C GLU A 163 1.27 4.26 -6.39
N PRO A 164 2.02 3.21 -6.03
CA PRO A 164 1.75 2.43 -4.82
C PRO A 164 1.80 3.30 -3.57
N THR A 165 0.71 3.33 -2.80
CA THR A 165 0.59 4.12 -1.57
C THR A 165 0.13 3.26 -0.39
N HIS A 166 0.44 3.69 0.84
CA HIS A 166 -0.09 3.10 2.07
C HIS A 166 -1.47 3.67 2.47
N GLU A 167 -1.92 4.72 1.78
CA GLU A 167 -3.22 5.33 2.00
C GLU A 167 -4.35 4.35 1.69
N ARG A 168 -5.36 4.33 2.58
CA ARG A 168 -6.54 3.45 2.47
C ARG A 168 -7.77 4.21 2.01
N SER A 169 -7.57 5.39 1.47
CA SER A 169 -8.63 6.23 0.92
C SER A 169 -8.10 7.12 -0.18
N VAL A 170 -8.99 7.48 -1.09
CA VAL A 170 -8.72 8.43 -2.17
C VAL A 170 -9.86 9.43 -2.28
N ASN A 171 -9.50 10.67 -2.57
CA ASN A 171 -10.44 11.77 -2.79
C ASN A 171 -10.46 12.12 -4.28
N TYR A 172 -11.67 12.17 -4.82
CA TYR A 172 -11.93 12.68 -6.16
C TYR A 172 -12.77 13.95 -6.05
N THR A 173 -12.40 14.97 -6.81
CA THR A 173 -13.09 16.27 -6.83
C THR A 173 -13.42 16.68 -8.26
N ASN A 174 -14.54 17.38 -8.41
CA ASN A 174 -14.96 17.94 -9.72
C ASN A 174 -15.10 16.89 -10.84
N ILE A 175 -15.60 15.69 -10.52
CA ILE A 175 -15.84 14.65 -11.50
C ILE A 175 -16.98 15.07 -12.43
N PRO A 176 -16.77 15.18 -13.74
CA PRO A 176 -17.81 15.56 -14.68
C PRO A 176 -18.90 14.48 -14.80
N PRO A 177 -20.09 14.83 -15.34
CA PRO A 177 -21.11 13.84 -15.65
C PRO A 177 -20.59 12.76 -16.59
N GLY A 178 -20.81 11.49 -16.22
CA GLY A 178 -20.27 10.37 -16.96
C GLY A 178 -20.45 9.03 -16.26
N LYS A 179 -19.92 7.98 -16.86
CA LYS A 179 -19.84 6.64 -16.28
C LYS A 179 -18.38 6.29 -16.01
N TYR A 180 -18.10 5.88 -14.78
CA TYR A 180 -16.76 5.59 -14.30
C TYR A 180 -16.71 4.24 -13.61
N ILE A 181 -15.55 3.60 -13.62
CA ILE A 181 -15.32 2.37 -12.86
C ILE A 181 -14.09 2.61 -11.95
N PHE A 182 -14.32 2.74 -10.66
CA PHE A 182 -13.22 2.76 -9.70
C PHE A 182 -12.69 1.34 -9.53
N LYS A 183 -11.38 1.18 -9.65
CA LYS A 183 -10.67 -0.09 -9.47
C LYS A 183 -9.57 0.11 -8.43
N VAL A 184 -9.41 -0.87 -7.54
CA VAL A 184 -8.33 -0.87 -6.55
C VAL A 184 -7.74 -2.26 -6.40
N ARG A 185 -6.43 -2.32 -6.30
CA ARG A 185 -5.64 -3.53 -6.03
C ARG A 185 -4.74 -3.28 -4.82
N ALA A 186 -4.35 -4.33 -4.13
CA ALA A 186 -3.43 -4.26 -3.02
C ALA A 186 -2.25 -5.18 -3.20
N CYS A 187 -1.19 -4.83 -2.53
CA CYS A 187 0.04 -5.59 -2.44
C CYS A 187 0.30 -5.91 -0.96
N ASN A 188 0.76 -7.12 -0.67
CA ASN A 188 1.16 -7.50 0.67
C ASN A 188 2.51 -6.87 1.07
N ASN A 189 2.94 -7.12 2.30
CA ASN A 189 4.22 -6.62 2.84
C ASN A 189 5.46 -7.06 2.02
N ASP A 190 5.38 -8.18 1.28
CA ASP A 190 6.49 -8.73 0.48
C ASP A 190 6.41 -8.36 -1.02
N GLY A 191 5.54 -7.43 -1.38
CA GLY A 191 5.45 -6.92 -2.73
C GLY A 191 4.58 -7.75 -3.68
N ILE A 192 3.80 -8.72 -3.17
CA ILE A 192 2.93 -9.56 -4.01
C ILE A 192 1.58 -8.87 -4.19
N TRP A 193 1.27 -8.51 -5.43
CA TRP A 193 0.03 -7.84 -5.81
C TRP A 193 -1.14 -8.82 -5.93
N SER A 194 -2.35 -8.32 -5.63
CA SER A 194 -3.59 -9.06 -5.86
C SER A 194 -3.83 -9.30 -7.36
N ASN A 195 -4.23 -10.53 -7.72
CA ASN A 195 -4.57 -10.89 -9.10
C ASN A 195 -5.92 -10.30 -9.54
N GLY A 196 -6.80 -9.98 -8.57
CA GLY A 196 -8.10 -9.37 -8.79
C GLY A 196 -8.15 -7.93 -8.28
N ASN A 197 -9.08 -7.15 -8.87
CA ASN A 197 -9.36 -5.79 -8.45
C ASN A 197 -10.73 -5.75 -7.77
N ALA A 198 -10.86 -5.02 -6.66
CA ALA A 198 -12.19 -4.58 -6.23
C ALA A 198 -12.65 -3.46 -7.16
N SER A 199 -13.89 -3.51 -7.63
CA SER A 199 -14.43 -2.52 -8.56
C SER A 199 -15.75 -1.92 -8.06
N LEU A 200 -15.99 -0.66 -8.39
CA LEU A 200 -17.20 0.10 -8.07
C LEU A 200 -17.60 0.94 -9.28
N SER A 201 -18.78 0.68 -9.82
CA SER A 201 -19.34 1.49 -10.92
C SER A 201 -19.96 2.77 -10.35
N ILE A 202 -19.53 3.91 -10.86
CA ILE A 202 -20.00 5.23 -10.46
C ILE A 202 -20.59 5.94 -11.68
N THR A 203 -21.83 6.38 -11.57
CA THR A 203 -22.49 7.15 -12.63
C THR A 203 -22.85 8.52 -12.09
N VAL A 204 -22.27 9.57 -12.66
CA VAL A 204 -22.61 10.96 -12.36
C VAL A 204 -23.63 11.43 -13.40
N THR A 205 -24.85 11.75 -12.98
CA THR A 205 -25.92 12.19 -13.88
C THR A 205 -25.71 13.64 -14.34
N PRO A 206 -25.97 13.99 -15.60
CA PRO A 206 -25.93 15.38 -16.04
C PRO A 206 -27.08 16.18 -15.42
N PRO A 207 -26.94 17.52 -15.29
CA PRO A 207 -28.06 18.38 -14.89
C PRO A 207 -29.18 18.36 -15.94
N LEU A 208 -30.41 18.58 -15.49
CA LEU A 208 -31.62 18.48 -16.33
C LEU A 208 -31.53 19.37 -17.58
N TRP A 209 -30.94 20.56 -17.47
CA TRP A 209 -30.79 21.51 -18.59
C TRP A 209 -29.71 21.11 -19.62
N LYS A 210 -28.88 20.09 -19.33
CA LYS A 210 -27.90 19.51 -20.27
C LYS A 210 -28.35 18.13 -20.77
N THR A 211 -29.63 17.80 -20.66
CA THR A 211 -30.18 16.56 -21.22
C THR A 211 -30.71 16.79 -22.65
N TRP A 212 -30.81 15.72 -23.43
CA TRP A 212 -31.26 15.84 -24.83
C TRP A 212 -32.68 16.40 -24.95
N TYR A 213 -33.59 16.13 -23.99
CA TYR A 213 -34.94 16.74 -24.01
C TYR A 213 -34.92 18.23 -23.67
N ALA A 214 -33.96 18.72 -22.90
CA ALA A 214 -33.82 20.15 -22.66
C ALA A 214 -33.40 20.86 -23.94
N TYR A 215 -32.50 20.28 -24.72
CA TYR A 215 -32.12 20.82 -26.04
C TYR A 215 -33.28 20.80 -27.03
N LEU A 216 -34.15 19.78 -26.98
CA LEU A 216 -35.36 19.73 -27.80
C LEU A 216 -36.40 20.77 -27.41
N PHE A 217 -36.43 21.16 -26.11
CA PHE A 217 -37.32 22.22 -25.62
C PHE A 217 -36.76 23.62 -25.91
N TYR A 218 -35.45 23.78 -26.13
CA TYR A 218 -34.83 25.08 -26.49
C TYR A 218 -34.89 25.36 -27.99
N LEU A 219 -35.20 24.39 -28.84
CA LEU A 219 -35.48 24.53 -30.28
C LEU A 219 -36.95 24.87 -30.53
#